data_240acdc37d3b944bee3fee61f21d14fb
#
_entry.id   240acdc37d3b944bee3fee61f21d14fb
#
_cell.length_a   1.000
_cell.length_b   1.000
_cell.length_c   1.000
_cell.angle_alpha   90.00
_cell.angle_beta   90.00
_cell.angle_gamma   90.00
#
_symmetry.space_group_name_H-M   'P 1'
#
loop_
_entity.id
_entity.type
_entity.pdbx_description
1 polymer ?
#
loop_
_entity_poly.entity_id
_entity_poly.type
_entity_poly.pdbx_seq_one_letter_code
_entity_poly.pdbx_strand_id
1 'polypeptide(L)'
;RLIFVRAGSVLLHNQLGVQQANVGAVITLGSNAMFGYEPEGFVTVTTICLDLDYVIDQVFWQHAAKFTDRLEARTFYELEYVKPAQLLRIGEHRTEMLAPWLDNLVALSLDGLSSDRFHRAQSLLSAILDVVFTYHNMETEPVGAVRPARREALHVSGLLASDLSRRWLASELAEAVYLSESQLRRVFSEAFGKPPLAYLTTLRSLRMAQLLRDTAMPIAEISFTVGWSDPDFAARQFRRYVGRSPSEYRRFWPGLVLWTGCFEGCWLLLVVLCPLARVLVG
;
A
#
# COMPACT_ATOMS: atom_id res chain seq x y z
N ARG A 1 -1.15 5.18 1.49
CA ARG A 1 -1.63 4.58 2.75
C ARG A 1 -0.67 4.91 3.87
N LEU A 2 -1.21 5.05 5.07
CA LEU A 2 -0.44 5.22 6.30
C LEU A 2 -0.79 4.07 7.24
N ILE A 3 0.22 3.37 7.76
CA ILE A 3 0.03 2.25 8.68
C ILE A 3 0.75 2.58 9.98
N PHE A 4 0.00 2.73 11.06
CA PHE A 4 0.49 3.02 12.41
C PHE A 4 0.64 1.71 13.18
N VAL A 5 1.84 1.38 13.66
CA VAL A 5 2.07 0.23 14.54
C VAL A 5 1.73 0.64 15.96
N ARG A 6 0.63 0.08 16.52
CA ARG A 6 0.10 0.44 17.84
C ARG A 6 0.54 -0.52 18.94
N ALA A 7 0.75 -1.78 18.60
CA ALA A 7 1.27 -2.79 19.51
C ALA A 7 2.02 -3.87 18.73
N GLY A 8 3.03 -4.47 19.33
CA GLY A 8 3.86 -5.50 18.71
C GLY A 8 4.87 -4.95 17.70
N SER A 9 5.39 -5.83 16.85
CA SER A 9 6.36 -5.51 15.81
C SER A 9 6.04 -6.22 14.50
N VAL A 10 6.46 -5.61 13.39
CA VAL A 10 6.25 -6.09 12.02
C VAL A 10 7.56 -6.01 11.25
N LEU A 11 7.94 -7.07 10.57
CA LEU A 11 8.98 -7.01 9.55
C LEU A 11 8.37 -6.51 8.24
N LEU A 12 8.79 -5.33 7.82
CA LEU A 12 8.40 -4.72 6.57
C LEU A 12 9.40 -5.09 5.48
N HIS A 13 8.94 -5.81 4.47
CA HIS A 13 9.68 -6.13 3.26
C HIS A 13 9.31 -5.11 2.18
N ASN A 14 10.24 -4.29 1.78
CA ASN A 14 10.05 -3.30 0.72
C ASN A 14 11.21 -3.32 -0.28
N GLN A 15 11.19 -2.41 -1.24
CA GLN A 15 12.24 -2.29 -2.26
C GLN A 15 13.62 -1.93 -1.66
N LEU A 16 13.65 -1.44 -0.43
CA LEU A 16 14.87 -1.06 0.28
C LEU A 16 15.40 -2.20 1.17
N GLY A 17 14.72 -3.35 1.22
CA GLY A 17 15.08 -4.50 2.03
C GLY A 17 14.09 -4.79 3.14
N VAL A 18 14.55 -5.45 4.21
CA VAL A 18 13.74 -5.80 5.38
C VAL A 18 13.99 -4.78 6.48
N GLN A 19 12.93 -4.19 7.01
CA GLN A 19 12.99 -3.23 8.10
C GLN A 19 12.03 -3.63 9.20
N GLN A 20 12.46 -3.55 10.45
CA GLN A 20 11.57 -3.79 11.59
C GLN A 20 10.82 -2.51 11.95
N ALA A 21 9.50 -2.60 11.99
CA ALA A 21 8.58 -1.56 12.42
C ALA A 21 7.98 -1.93 13.77
N ASN A 22 8.35 -1.21 14.81
CA ASN A 22 7.88 -1.37 16.18
C ASN A 22 6.82 -0.32 16.50
N VAL A 23 6.28 -0.35 17.72
CA VAL A 23 5.46 0.75 18.26
C VAL A 23 6.24 2.07 18.10
N GLY A 24 5.55 3.11 17.67
CA GLY A 24 6.21 4.37 17.33
C GLY A 24 6.63 4.50 15.86
N ALA A 25 6.37 3.48 15.04
CA ALA A 25 6.62 3.51 13.61
C ALA A 25 5.33 3.77 12.81
N VAL A 26 5.47 4.57 11.76
CA VAL A 26 4.44 4.78 10.73
C VAL A 26 5.02 4.36 9.39
N ILE A 27 4.33 3.45 8.71
CA ILE A 27 4.70 3.02 7.37
C ILE A 27 3.87 3.83 6.37
N THR A 28 4.56 4.56 5.50
CA THR A 28 3.92 5.29 4.40
C THR A 28 4.07 4.52 3.11
N LEU A 29 2.96 4.37 2.37
CA LEU A 29 2.91 3.61 1.14
C LEU A 29 2.33 4.48 0.03
N GLY A 30 3.09 4.67 -1.04
CA GLY A 30 2.58 5.27 -2.28
C GLY A 30 1.52 4.40 -2.96
N SER A 31 0.87 4.93 -3.99
CA SER A 31 -0.25 4.27 -4.69
C SER A 31 0.10 2.89 -5.27
N ASN A 32 1.32 2.71 -5.73
CA ASN A 32 1.81 1.46 -6.33
C ASN A 32 2.98 0.86 -5.54
N ALA A 33 3.19 1.28 -4.28
CA ALA A 33 4.26 0.76 -3.47
C ALA A 33 4.04 -0.74 -3.19
N MET A 34 5.05 -1.52 -3.53
CA MET A 34 5.10 -2.94 -3.20
C MET A 34 5.71 -3.13 -1.83
N PHE A 35 5.00 -3.81 -0.98
CA PHE A 35 5.50 -4.19 0.33
C PHE A 35 4.93 -5.55 0.75
N GLY A 36 5.70 -6.29 1.53
CA GLY A 36 5.23 -7.42 2.31
C GLY A 36 5.36 -7.08 3.79
N TYR A 37 4.61 -7.72 4.63
CA TYR A 37 4.79 -7.61 6.06
C TYR A 37 4.66 -8.98 6.71
N GLU A 38 5.49 -9.23 7.71
CA GLU A 38 5.44 -10.42 8.55
C GLU A 38 5.29 -9.96 10.01
N PRO A 39 4.17 -10.27 10.68
CA PRO A 39 4.00 -9.93 12.08
C PRO A 39 4.90 -10.81 12.95
N GLU A 40 5.62 -10.21 13.88
CA GLU A 40 6.40 -10.92 14.90
C GLU A 40 5.52 -11.13 16.15
N GLY A 41 4.56 -12.07 16.05
CA GLY A 41 3.60 -12.35 17.10
C GLY A 41 2.30 -11.55 16.98
N PHE A 42 1.74 -11.10 18.11
CA PHE A 42 0.51 -10.30 18.12
C PHE A 42 0.81 -8.84 17.77
N VAL A 43 0.18 -8.34 16.74
CA VAL A 43 0.38 -6.96 16.26
C VAL A 43 -0.96 -6.25 16.11
N THR A 44 -1.02 -5.02 16.57
CA THR A 44 -2.15 -4.12 16.31
C THR A 44 -1.69 -2.96 15.46
N VAL A 45 -2.37 -2.76 14.33
CA VAL A 45 -2.10 -1.64 13.43
C VAL A 45 -3.38 -0.88 13.11
N THR A 46 -3.27 0.43 12.89
CA THR A 46 -4.32 1.24 12.28
C THR A 46 -3.86 1.68 10.90
N THR A 47 -4.67 1.39 9.88
CA THR A 47 -4.37 1.77 8.49
C THR A 47 -5.32 2.87 8.03
N ILE A 48 -4.75 3.99 7.58
CA ILE A 48 -5.48 5.06 6.89
C ILE A 48 -5.23 4.92 5.39
N CYS A 49 -6.30 4.72 4.62
CA CYS A 49 -6.25 4.75 3.17
C CYS A 49 -6.76 6.11 2.69
N LEU A 50 -5.93 6.82 1.95
CA LEU A 50 -6.27 8.11 1.35
C LEU A 50 -6.49 7.92 -0.15
N ASP A 51 -7.49 8.60 -0.69
CA ASP A 51 -7.67 8.73 -2.12
C ASP A 51 -6.53 9.57 -2.72
N LEU A 52 -6.12 9.26 -3.96
CA LEU A 52 -5.01 9.95 -4.61
C LEU A 52 -5.36 11.41 -4.92
N ASP A 53 -6.57 11.66 -5.39
CA ASP A 53 -6.99 13.02 -5.72
C ASP A 53 -7.09 13.89 -4.46
N TYR A 54 -7.54 13.30 -3.33
CA TYR A 54 -7.47 13.96 -2.03
C TYR A 54 -6.03 14.34 -1.65
N VAL A 55 -5.08 13.43 -1.83
CA VAL A 55 -3.66 13.70 -1.52
C VAL A 55 -3.12 14.81 -2.42
N ILE A 56 -3.45 14.80 -3.71
CA ILE A 56 -3.06 15.85 -4.66
C ILE A 56 -3.64 17.21 -4.23
N ASP A 57 -4.89 17.24 -3.78
CA ASP A 57 -5.49 18.47 -3.26
C ASP A 57 -4.77 18.99 -2.02
N GLN A 58 -4.41 18.13 -1.09
CA GLN A 58 -3.62 18.53 0.09
C GLN A 58 -2.27 19.13 -0.34
N VAL A 59 -1.56 18.47 -1.27
CA VAL A 59 -0.29 18.99 -1.82
C VAL A 59 -0.50 20.32 -2.54
N PHE A 60 -1.56 20.47 -3.33
CA PHE A 60 -1.89 21.71 -4.01
C PHE A 60 -2.10 22.86 -3.02
N TRP A 61 -2.93 22.66 -2.00
CA TRP A 61 -3.20 23.70 -1.00
C TRP A 61 -2.00 24.00 -0.11
N GLN A 62 -1.21 22.98 0.26
CA GLN A 62 0.03 23.15 1.03
C GLN A 62 1.05 24.03 0.28
N HIS A 63 1.06 23.98 -1.02
CA HIS A 63 2.00 24.68 -1.89
C HIS A 63 1.30 25.64 -2.88
N ALA A 64 0.12 26.17 -2.52
CA ALA A 64 -0.72 26.99 -3.41
C ALA A 64 0.00 28.20 -4.03
N ALA A 65 1.04 28.73 -3.37
CA ALA A 65 1.88 29.80 -3.94
C ALA A 65 2.85 29.32 -5.04
N LYS A 66 3.04 28.00 -5.21
CA LYS A 66 3.99 27.43 -6.16
C LYS A 66 3.31 26.83 -7.39
N PHE A 67 2.06 26.40 -7.27
CA PHE A 67 1.35 25.69 -8.32
C PHE A 67 0.24 26.53 -8.91
N THR A 68 0.14 26.51 -10.24
CA THR A 68 -0.91 27.18 -10.98
C THR A 68 -2.19 26.34 -11.02
N ASP A 69 -2.02 25.01 -11.06
CA ASP A 69 -3.12 24.06 -11.14
C ASP A 69 -2.81 22.73 -10.45
N ARG A 70 -3.83 21.84 -10.42
CA ARG A 70 -3.71 20.50 -9.83
C ARG A 70 -2.79 19.54 -10.62
N LEU A 71 -2.58 19.77 -11.91
CA LEU A 71 -1.72 18.94 -12.74
C LEU A 71 -0.24 19.15 -12.35
N GLU A 72 0.13 20.39 -12.07
CA GLU A 72 1.47 20.71 -11.53
C GLU A 72 1.67 20.08 -10.13
N ALA A 73 0.66 20.15 -9.27
CA ALA A 73 0.70 19.49 -7.95
C ALA A 73 0.82 17.97 -8.07
N ARG A 74 0.14 17.36 -9.04
CA ARG A 74 0.23 15.93 -9.33
C ARG A 74 1.63 15.55 -9.80
N THR A 75 2.19 16.30 -10.74
CA THR A 75 3.54 16.07 -11.25
C THR A 75 4.58 16.20 -10.11
N PHE A 76 4.42 17.21 -9.27
CA PHE A 76 5.27 17.38 -8.09
C PHE A 76 5.13 16.22 -7.11
N TYR A 77 3.89 15.78 -6.82
CA TYR A 77 3.64 14.62 -5.98
C TYR A 77 4.31 13.35 -6.53
N GLU A 78 4.20 13.11 -7.83
CA GLU A 78 4.81 11.95 -8.48
C GLU A 78 6.34 11.97 -8.42
N LEU A 79 6.95 13.14 -8.46
CA LEU A 79 8.41 13.31 -8.38
C LEU A 79 8.94 13.22 -6.95
N GLU A 80 8.27 13.83 -5.99
CA GLU A 80 8.78 13.99 -4.61
C GLU A 80 8.26 12.92 -3.65
N TYR A 81 7.00 12.49 -3.82
CA TYR A 81 6.31 11.63 -2.85
C TYR A 81 6.09 10.18 -3.33
N VAL A 82 6.24 9.88 -4.63
CA VAL A 82 6.14 8.50 -5.13
C VAL A 82 7.46 7.77 -4.82
N LYS A 83 7.74 7.68 -3.54
CA LYS A 83 8.80 6.81 -3.03
C LYS A 83 8.19 5.44 -2.69
N PRO A 84 9.02 4.37 -2.72
CA PRO A 84 8.58 3.06 -2.21
C PRO A 84 8.14 3.19 -0.75
N ALA A 85 7.65 2.09 -0.17
CA ALA A 85 7.28 2.04 1.24
C ALA A 85 8.37 2.64 2.12
N GLN A 86 8.02 3.64 2.92
CA GLN A 86 8.94 4.30 3.85
C GLN A 86 8.52 4.03 5.28
N LEU A 87 9.50 3.85 6.15
CA LEU A 87 9.31 3.70 7.58
C LEU A 87 9.70 5.00 8.28
N LEU A 88 8.72 5.67 8.86
CA LEU A 88 8.92 6.87 9.69
C LEU A 88 8.91 6.48 11.16
N ARG A 89 9.87 6.93 11.93
CA ARG A 89 9.95 6.69 13.37
C ARG A 89 9.54 7.96 14.12
N ILE A 90 8.24 8.07 14.41
CA ILE A 90 7.69 9.20 15.15
C ILE A 90 7.88 9.09 16.67
N GLY A 91 8.21 7.88 17.15
CA GLY A 91 8.40 7.56 18.56
C GLY A 91 7.13 7.13 19.29
N GLU A 92 7.29 6.33 20.35
CA GLU A 92 6.17 5.74 21.11
C GLU A 92 5.26 6.81 21.72
N HIS A 93 5.83 7.82 22.37
CA HIS A 93 5.07 8.89 23.01
C HIS A 93 4.11 9.60 22.04
N ARG A 94 4.56 9.86 20.80
CA ARG A 94 3.70 10.50 19.79
C ARG A 94 2.65 9.55 19.25
N THR A 95 2.97 8.29 19.13
CA THR A 95 1.97 7.26 18.75
C THR A 95 0.88 7.16 19.80
N GLU A 96 1.23 7.23 21.08
CA GLU A 96 0.27 7.29 22.17
C GLU A 96 -0.59 8.55 22.11
N MET A 97 0.00 9.71 21.83
CA MET A 97 -0.76 10.97 21.64
C MET A 97 -1.72 10.90 20.44
N LEU A 98 -1.33 10.22 19.37
CA LEU A 98 -2.19 10.03 18.19
C LEU A 98 -3.27 8.97 18.40
N ALA A 99 -3.14 8.07 19.38
CA ALA A 99 -4.05 6.97 19.57
C ALA A 99 -5.52 7.40 19.71
N PRO A 100 -5.89 8.43 20.49
CA PRO A 100 -7.28 8.88 20.60
C PRO A 100 -7.82 9.44 19.27
N TRP A 101 -6.99 10.09 18.47
CA TRP A 101 -7.40 10.63 17.16
C TRP A 101 -7.61 9.52 16.15
N LEU A 102 -6.72 8.51 16.15
CA LEU A 102 -6.86 7.31 15.32
C LEU A 102 -8.13 6.53 15.69
N ASP A 103 -8.41 6.36 17.00
CA ASP A 103 -9.61 5.66 17.48
C ASP A 103 -10.90 6.40 17.11
N ASN A 104 -10.92 7.73 17.25
CA ASN A 104 -12.05 8.56 16.83
C ASN A 104 -12.26 8.47 15.31
N LEU A 105 -11.18 8.49 14.53
CA LEU A 105 -11.27 8.38 13.08
C LEU A 105 -11.81 7.02 12.64
N VAL A 106 -11.38 5.94 13.32
CA VAL A 106 -11.93 4.60 13.15
C VAL A 106 -13.41 4.56 13.48
N ALA A 107 -13.83 5.09 14.63
CA ALA A 107 -15.23 5.12 15.04
C ALA A 107 -16.09 5.85 14.01
N LEU A 108 -15.64 7.03 13.54
CA LEU A 108 -16.33 7.78 12.48
C LEU A 108 -16.46 7.00 11.18
N SER A 109 -15.44 6.18 10.81
CA SER A 109 -15.47 5.38 9.58
C SER A 109 -16.41 4.19 9.66
N LEU A 110 -16.56 3.58 10.85
CA LEU A 110 -17.46 2.45 11.07
C LEU A 110 -18.93 2.85 11.01
N ASP A 111 -19.26 4.02 11.49
CA ASP A 111 -20.62 4.58 11.47
C ASP A 111 -21.03 5.15 10.10
N GLY A 112 -20.11 5.19 9.15
CA GLY A 112 -20.24 5.85 7.84
C GLY A 112 -19.96 7.36 7.94
N LEU A 113 -19.30 7.88 6.91
CA LEU A 113 -19.01 9.31 6.78
C LEU A 113 -20.24 10.04 6.22
N SER A 114 -21.12 10.47 7.09
CA SER A 114 -22.20 11.39 6.73
C SER A 114 -21.67 12.85 6.66
N SER A 115 -22.39 13.72 5.98
CA SER A 115 -21.97 15.10 5.76
C SER A 115 -21.74 15.89 7.05
N ASP A 116 -22.48 15.59 8.11
CA ASP A 116 -22.35 16.18 9.44
C ASP A 116 -21.05 15.76 10.17
N ARG A 117 -20.47 14.62 9.81
CA ARG A 117 -19.22 14.09 10.40
C ARG A 117 -17.99 14.40 9.57
N PHE A 118 -18.16 14.85 8.33
CA PHE A 118 -17.07 15.11 7.39
C PHE A 118 -16.00 16.04 7.97
N HIS A 119 -16.41 17.22 8.46
CA HIS A 119 -15.45 18.19 9.01
C HIS A 119 -14.70 17.69 10.23
N ARG A 120 -15.36 16.85 11.06
CA ARG A 120 -14.70 16.22 12.21
C ARG A 120 -13.65 15.22 11.78
N ALA A 121 -13.98 14.35 10.80
CA ALA A 121 -13.02 13.40 10.24
C ALA A 121 -11.86 14.12 9.56
N GLN A 122 -12.15 15.20 8.81
CA GLN A 122 -11.14 16.02 8.15
C GLN A 122 -10.20 16.70 9.16
N SER A 123 -10.71 17.21 10.27
CA SER A 123 -9.89 17.85 11.32
C SER A 123 -8.95 16.84 11.97
N LEU A 124 -9.46 15.66 12.33
CA LEU A 124 -8.65 14.56 12.89
C LEU A 124 -7.57 14.10 11.90
N LEU A 125 -7.95 13.91 10.65
CA LEU A 125 -7.00 13.51 9.61
C LEU A 125 -5.91 14.56 9.41
N SER A 126 -6.27 15.84 9.33
CA SER A 126 -5.30 16.93 9.15
C SER A 126 -4.32 17.00 10.34
N ALA A 127 -4.79 16.81 11.58
CA ALA A 127 -3.94 16.77 12.76
C ALA A 127 -2.97 15.58 12.75
N ILE A 128 -3.44 14.40 12.32
CA ILE A 128 -2.59 13.21 12.16
C ILE A 128 -1.54 13.43 11.07
N LEU A 129 -1.95 13.98 9.92
CA LEU A 129 -1.05 14.24 8.80
C LEU A 129 0.01 15.28 9.17
N ASP A 130 -0.32 16.30 9.93
CA ASP A 130 0.64 17.31 10.41
C ASP A 130 1.80 16.66 11.17
N VAL A 131 1.49 15.76 12.10
CA VAL A 131 2.52 14.99 12.83
C VAL A 131 3.35 14.13 11.86
N VAL A 132 2.71 13.39 10.96
CA VAL A 132 3.42 12.48 10.04
C VAL A 132 4.32 13.24 9.07
N PHE A 133 3.82 14.33 8.47
CA PHE A 133 4.59 15.12 7.50
C PHE A 133 5.74 15.91 8.14
N THR A 134 5.59 16.34 9.38
CA THR A 134 6.70 16.95 10.12
C THR A 134 7.90 16.01 10.19
N TYR A 135 7.65 14.71 10.41
CA TYR A 135 8.71 13.70 10.45
C TYR A 135 9.19 13.24 9.09
N HIS A 136 8.32 13.20 8.10
CA HIS A 136 8.71 12.88 6.73
C HIS A 136 9.80 13.83 6.20
N ASN A 137 9.70 15.09 6.56
CA ASN A 137 10.66 16.12 6.14
C ASN A 137 11.98 16.11 6.97
N MET A 138 11.95 15.56 8.18
CA MET A 138 13.13 15.52 9.07
C MET A 138 13.99 14.26 8.87
N GLU A 139 13.40 13.14 8.48
CA GLU A 139 14.11 11.86 8.31
C GLU A 139 14.46 11.55 6.84
N THR A 140 15.14 12.45 6.16
CA THR A 140 15.72 12.15 4.82
C THR A 140 17.04 11.38 4.92
N GLU A 141 17.43 10.93 6.10
CA GLU A 141 18.60 10.07 6.27
C GLU A 141 18.23 8.59 6.04
N PRO A 142 18.95 7.87 5.17
CA PRO A 142 18.74 6.44 4.99
C PRO A 142 19.17 5.70 6.25
N VAL A 143 18.20 5.30 7.07
CA VAL A 143 18.47 4.49 8.27
C VAL A 143 18.93 3.10 7.86
N GLY A 144 20.20 2.83 8.18
CA GLY A 144 20.85 1.54 7.97
C GLY A 144 21.32 1.35 6.53
N ALA A 145 22.52 0.81 6.35
CA ALA A 145 23.14 0.53 5.07
C ALA A 145 22.35 -0.53 4.26
N VAL A 146 21.18 -0.16 3.82
CA VAL A 146 20.44 -0.92 2.80
C VAL A 146 21.19 -0.64 1.50
N ARG A 147 21.78 -1.67 0.91
CA ARG A 147 22.31 -1.57 -0.45
C ARG A 147 21.16 -1.12 -1.35
N PRO A 148 21.26 0.04 -2.03
CA PRO A 148 20.19 0.46 -2.92
C PRO A 148 19.91 -0.67 -3.91
N ALA A 149 18.62 -0.94 -4.13
CA ALA A 149 18.24 -1.93 -5.14
C ALA A 149 18.92 -1.58 -6.45
N ARG A 150 19.55 -2.56 -7.08
CA ARG A 150 20.23 -2.31 -8.36
C ARG A 150 19.24 -1.77 -9.37
N ARG A 151 19.67 -0.84 -10.22
CA ARG A 151 18.83 -0.22 -11.25
C ARG A 151 18.09 -1.26 -12.10
N GLU A 152 18.75 -2.38 -12.36
CA GLU A 152 18.19 -3.51 -13.12
C GLU A 152 16.96 -4.11 -12.42
N ALA A 153 17.02 -4.31 -11.10
CA ALA A 153 15.89 -4.83 -10.34
C ALA A 153 14.71 -3.84 -10.31
N LEU A 154 14.99 -2.54 -10.17
CA LEU A 154 13.97 -1.48 -10.21
C LEU A 154 13.35 -1.38 -11.60
N HIS A 155 14.13 -1.46 -12.67
CA HIS A 155 13.63 -1.43 -14.04
C HIS A 155 12.68 -2.62 -14.31
N VAL A 156 13.09 -3.84 -13.94
CA VAL A 156 12.25 -5.04 -14.08
C VAL A 156 10.98 -4.95 -13.25
N SER A 157 11.04 -4.42 -12.02
CA SER A 157 9.83 -4.23 -11.21
C SER A 157 8.84 -3.26 -11.85
N GLY A 158 9.35 -2.19 -12.48
CA GLY A 158 8.56 -1.24 -13.27
C GLY A 158 7.90 -1.88 -14.48
N LEU A 159 8.64 -2.69 -15.25
CA LEU A 159 8.09 -3.44 -16.38
C LEU A 159 6.96 -4.38 -15.95
N LEU A 160 7.15 -5.14 -14.87
CA LEU A 160 6.13 -6.04 -14.33
C LEU A 160 4.88 -5.29 -13.84
N ALA A 161 5.06 -4.10 -13.26
CA ALA A 161 3.96 -3.28 -12.76
C ALA A 161 3.19 -2.58 -13.89
N SER A 162 3.85 -2.25 -15.01
CA SER A 162 3.23 -1.54 -16.14
C SER A 162 2.19 -2.37 -16.89
N ASP A 163 2.37 -3.69 -16.95
CA ASP A 163 1.42 -4.59 -17.60
C ASP A 163 1.32 -5.93 -16.87
N LEU A 164 0.37 -6.01 -15.96
CA LEU A 164 0.08 -7.23 -15.18
C LEU A 164 -0.54 -8.34 -16.03
N SER A 165 -1.25 -7.98 -17.10
CA SER A 165 -1.96 -8.93 -17.95
C SER A 165 -1.02 -9.71 -18.86
N ARG A 166 0.12 -9.11 -19.21
CA ARG A 166 1.12 -9.70 -20.09
C ARG A 166 1.73 -10.98 -19.50
N ARG A 167 1.90 -11.98 -20.35
CA ARG A 167 2.69 -13.16 -20.05
C ARG A 167 4.18 -12.84 -20.15
N TRP A 168 4.80 -12.52 -19.02
CA TRP A 168 6.24 -12.26 -18.95
C TRP A 168 7.04 -13.55 -18.87
N LEU A 169 8.13 -13.62 -19.65
CA LEU A 169 9.13 -14.68 -19.58
C LEU A 169 10.35 -14.19 -18.78
N ALA A 170 11.00 -15.10 -18.05
CA ALA A 170 12.21 -14.75 -17.30
C ALA A 170 13.35 -14.29 -18.23
N SER A 171 13.45 -14.90 -19.41
CA SER A 171 14.42 -14.54 -20.45
C SER A 171 14.21 -13.11 -20.97
N GLU A 172 12.97 -12.72 -21.27
CA GLU A 172 12.64 -11.36 -21.72
C GLU A 172 13.01 -10.29 -20.69
N LEU A 173 12.71 -10.58 -19.41
CA LEU A 173 13.03 -9.67 -18.30
C LEU A 173 14.54 -9.55 -18.10
N ALA A 174 15.28 -10.64 -18.28
CA ALA A 174 16.74 -10.66 -18.18
C ALA A 174 17.39 -9.89 -19.34
N GLU A 175 16.89 -10.09 -20.55
CA GLU A 175 17.33 -9.38 -21.75
C GLU A 175 17.11 -7.87 -21.65
N ALA A 176 15.94 -7.44 -21.12
CA ALA A 176 15.61 -6.03 -20.93
C ALA A 176 16.60 -5.27 -20.03
N VAL A 177 17.37 -5.98 -19.21
CA VAL A 177 18.37 -5.41 -18.29
C VAL A 177 19.79 -5.93 -18.53
N TYR A 178 20.00 -6.58 -19.67
CA TYR A 178 21.32 -7.12 -20.08
C TYR A 178 21.95 -8.08 -19.07
N LEU A 179 21.13 -8.90 -18.41
CA LEU A 179 21.58 -9.93 -17.47
C LEU A 179 21.20 -11.33 -17.97
N SER A 180 21.88 -12.35 -17.46
CA SER A 180 21.37 -13.71 -17.55
C SER A 180 20.19 -13.92 -16.60
N GLU A 181 19.32 -14.91 -16.88
CA GLU A 181 18.17 -15.22 -16.00
C GLU A 181 18.60 -15.51 -14.55
N SER A 182 19.72 -16.21 -14.36
CA SER A 182 20.28 -16.52 -13.06
C SER A 182 20.78 -15.28 -12.32
N GLN A 183 21.43 -14.36 -13.03
CA GLN A 183 21.86 -13.08 -12.46
C GLN A 183 20.66 -12.20 -12.11
N LEU A 184 19.67 -12.09 -13.01
CA LEU A 184 18.45 -11.35 -12.74
C LEU A 184 17.73 -11.92 -11.50
N ARG A 185 17.55 -13.25 -11.46
CA ARG A 185 16.91 -13.91 -10.32
C ARG A 185 17.60 -13.57 -8.99
N ARG A 186 18.93 -13.62 -8.96
CA ARG A 186 19.71 -13.28 -7.76
C ARG A 186 19.54 -11.81 -7.39
N VAL A 187 19.83 -10.88 -8.32
CA VAL A 187 19.77 -9.44 -8.09
C VAL A 187 18.36 -8.99 -7.67
N PHE A 188 17.34 -9.55 -8.32
CA PHE A 188 15.95 -9.23 -8.02
C PHE A 188 15.51 -9.80 -6.67
N SER A 189 15.93 -11.04 -6.33
CA SER A 189 15.62 -11.63 -5.02
C SER A 189 16.34 -10.94 -3.88
N GLU A 190 17.58 -10.45 -4.10
CA GLU A 190 18.29 -9.63 -3.13
C GLU A 190 17.55 -8.29 -2.87
N ALA A 191 16.91 -7.70 -3.90
CA ALA A 191 16.20 -6.44 -3.79
C ALA A 191 14.77 -6.57 -3.26
N PHE A 192 14.05 -7.62 -3.66
CA PHE A 192 12.61 -7.77 -3.42
C PHE A 192 12.22 -9.01 -2.61
N GLY A 193 13.18 -9.76 -2.09
CA GLY A 193 12.96 -10.97 -1.29
C GLY A 193 12.41 -12.17 -2.06
N LYS A 194 12.12 -12.03 -3.36
CA LYS A 194 11.53 -13.08 -4.20
C LYS A 194 11.90 -12.92 -5.68
N PRO A 195 11.87 -14.03 -6.46
CA PRO A 195 12.15 -13.97 -7.91
C PRO A 195 11.12 -13.13 -8.68
N PRO A 196 11.46 -12.60 -9.90
CA PRO A 196 10.60 -11.71 -10.67
C PRO A 196 9.19 -12.23 -10.93
N LEU A 197 9.04 -13.48 -11.37
CA LEU A 197 7.72 -14.05 -11.67
C LEU A 197 6.88 -14.35 -10.40
N ALA A 198 7.52 -14.65 -9.26
CA ALA A 198 6.82 -14.73 -7.98
C ALA A 198 6.36 -13.33 -7.51
N TYR A 199 7.16 -12.31 -7.79
CA TYR A 199 6.79 -10.92 -7.57
C TYR A 199 5.58 -10.50 -8.43
N LEU A 200 5.55 -10.87 -9.72
CA LEU A 200 4.38 -10.67 -10.58
C LEU A 200 3.12 -11.33 -10.01
N THR A 201 3.24 -12.54 -9.49
CA THR A 201 2.11 -13.23 -8.83
C THR A 201 1.58 -12.43 -7.64
N THR A 202 2.46 -11.82 -6.87
CA THR A 202 2.10 -10.91 -5.77
C THR A 202 1.36 -9.67 -6.29
N LEU A 203 1.87 -9.02 -7.35
CA LEU A 203 1.22 -7.87 -7.99
C LEU A 203 -0.20 -8.19 -8.47
N ARG A 204 -0.35 -9.31 -9.17
CA ARG A 204 -1.65 -9.80 -9.66
C ARG A 204 -2.61 -10.06 -8.51
N SER A 205 -2.15 -10.67 -7.42
CA SER A 205 -2.97 -10.94 -6.23
C SER A 205 -3.45 -9.63 -5.58
N LEU A 206 -2.58 -8.63 -5.46
CA LEU A 206 -2.93 -7.32 -4.93
C LEU A 206 -3.97 -6.60 -5.82
N ARG A 207 -3.74 -6.62 -7.14
CA ARG A 207 -4.69 -6.02 -8.07
C ARG A 207 -6.04 -6.74 -8.07
N MET A 208 -6.01 -8.07 -7.98
CA MET A 208 -7.22 -8.88 -7.80
C MET A 208 -7.96 -8.50 -6.51
N ALA A 209 -7.25 -8.37 -5.38
CA ALA A 209 -7.83 -7.94 -4.11
C ALA A 209 -8.50 -6.56 -4.22
N GLN A 210 -7.87 -5.64 -4.94
CA GLN A 210 -8.43 -4.32 -5.20
C GLN A 210 -9.72 -4.43 -6.02
N LEU A 211 -9.70 -5.12 -7.17
CA LEU A 211 -10.88 -5.28 -8.03
C LEU A 211 -12.02 -6.02 -7.33
N LEU A 212 -11.70 -7.00 -6.46
CA LEU A 212 -12.70 -7.69 -5.64
C LEU A 212 -13.42 -6.76 -4.66
N ARG A 213 -12.75 -5.73 -4.16
CA ARG A 213 -13.33 -4.73 -3.26
C ARG A 213 -14.09 -3.65 -4.02
N ASP A 214 -13.49 -3.17 -5.11
CA ASP A 214 -13.89 -1.92 -5.74
C ASP A 214 -14.94 -2.15 -6.84
N THR A 215 -15.17 -3.41 -7.25
CA THR A 215 -16.08 -3.75 -8.35
C THR A 215 -16.98 -4.95 -8.07
N ALA A 216 -18.11 -5.01 -8.75
CA ALA A 216 -18.99 -6.18 -8.79
C ALA A 216 -18.60 -7.19 -9.90
N MET A 217 -17.46 -6.99 -10.58
CA MET A 217 -16.98 -7.82 -11.69
C MET A 217 -16.90 -9.30 -11.28
N PRO A 218 -17.32 -10.25 -12.12
CA PRO A 218 -17.18 -11.68 -11.86
C PRO A 218 -15.73 -12.07 -11.54
N ILE A 219 -15.52 -12.99 -10.59
CA ILE A 219 -14.17 -13.39 -10.15
C ILE A 219 -13.34 -13.95 -11.30
N ALA A 220 -13.98 -14.71 -12.21
CA ALA A 220 -13.30 -15.23 -13.38
C ALA A 220 -12.81 -14.09 -14.30
N GLU A 221 -13.62 -13.07 -14.50
CA GLU A 221 -13.26 -11.90 -15.33
C GLU A 221 -12.12 -11.11 -14.69
N ILE A 222 -12.16 -10.90 -13.37
CA ILE A 222 -11.03 -10.29 -12.63
C ILE A 222 -9.76 -11.09 -12.84
N SER A 223 -9.85 -12.44 -12.78
CA SER A 223 -8.68 -13.30 -12.97
C SER A 223 -8.04 -13.08 -14.34
N PHE A 224 -8.83 -12.97 -15.41
CA PHE A 224 -8.33 -12.66 -16.75
C PHE A 224 -7.75 -11.24 -16.83
N THR A 225 -8.45 -10.27 -16.26
CA THR A 225 -8.03 -8.86 -16.25
C THR A 225 -6.66 -8.66 -15.60
N VAL A 226 -6.36 -9.41 -14.54
CA VAL A 226 -5.05 -9.34 -13.87
C VAL A 226 -3.99 -10.25 -14.49
N GLY A 227 -4.33 -10.98 -15.57
CA GLY A 227 -3.37 -11.75 -16.37
C GLY A 227 -3.23 -13.23 -16.01
N TRP A 228 -4.21 -13.83 -15.34
CA TRP A 228 -4.29 -15.28 -15.20
C TRP A 228 -5.22 -15.87 -16.24
N SER A 229 -4.77 -16.91 -16.93
CA SER A 229 -5.55 -17.62 -17.94
C SER A 229 -6.50 -18.69 -17.35
N ASP A 230 -6.32 -19.04 -16.07
CA ASP A 230 -7.11 -20.03 -15.36
C ASP A 230 -7.61 -19.43 -14.03
N PRO A 231 -8.93 -19.24 -13.88
CA PRO A 231 -9.52 -18.70 -12.67
C PRO A 231 -9.31 -19.56 -11.43
N ASP A 232 -9.21 -20.89 -11.56
CA ASP A 232 -8.97 -21.79 -10.43
C ASP A 232 -7.52 -21.68 -9.97
N PHE A 233 -6.58 -21.55 -10.90
CA PHE A 233 -5.19 -21.25 -10.58
C PHE A 233 -5.08 -19.89 -9.89
N ALA A 234 -5.77 -18.86 -10.42
CA ALA A 234 -5.82 -17.53 -9.81
C ALA A 234 -6.33 -17.60 -8.36
N ALA A 235 -7.42 -18.33 -8.13
CA ALA A 235 -8.01 -18.49 -6.80
C ALA A 235 -7.04 -19.18 -5.81
N ARG A 236 -6.32 -20.20 -6.27
CA ARG A 236 -5.28 -20.87 -5.45
C ARG A 236 -4.12 -19.93 -5.12
N GLN A 237 -3.61 -19.16 -6.10
CA GLN A 237 -2.53 -18.20 -5.86
C GLN A 237 -2.99 -17.06 -4.95
N PHE A 238 -4.19 -16.54 -5.16
CA PHE A 238 -4.79 -15.52 -4.32
C PHE A 238 -4.93 -15.99 -2.87
N ARG A 239 -5.49 -17.21 -2.66
CA ARG A 239 -5.62 -17.79 -1.32
C ARG A 239 -4.27 -17.99 -0.65
N ARG A 240 -3.26 -18.43 -1.40
CA ARG A 240 -1.89 -18.59 -0.87
C ARG A 240 -1.30 -17.28 -0.41
N TYR A 241 -1.62 -16.18 -1.11
CA TYR A 241 -1.08 -14.85 -0.81
C TYR A 241 -1.89 -14.11 0.26
N VAL A 242 -3.23 -14.15 0.18
CA VAL A 242 -4.16 -13.37 1.01
C VAL A 242 -4.66 -14.17 2.21
N GLY A 243 -4.49 -15.50 2.20
CA GLY A 243 -4.99 -16.41 3.25
C GLY A 243 -6.48 -16.80 3.09
N ARG A 244 -7.21 -16.22 2.14
CA ARG A 244 -8.64 -16.47 1.89
C ARG A 244 -8.90 -16.64 0.39
N SER A 245 -9.95 -17.37 0.02
CA SER A 245 -10.38 -17.45 -1.37
C SER A 245 -10.92 -16.09 -1.84
N PRO A 246 -10.93 -15.81 -3.16
CA PRO A 246 -11.50 -14.58 -3.71
C PRO A 246 -12.96 -14.35 -3.30
N SER A 247 -13.77 -15.41 -3.28
CA SER A 247 -15.19 -15.35 -2.87
C SER A 247 -15.36 -15.02 -1.39
N GLU A 248 -14.56 -15.65 -0.52
CA GLU A 248 -14.52 -15.34 0.92
C GLU A 248 -14.02 -13.91 1.14
N TYR A 249 -13.01 -13.47 0.40
CA TYR A 249 -12.46 -12.13 0.48
C TYR A 249 -13.50 -11.08 0.11
N ARG A 250 -14.21 -11.25 -1.02
CA ARG A 250 -15.30 -10.36 -1.45
C ARG A 250 -16.43 -10.31 -0.43
N ARG A 251 -16.83 -11.45 0.14
CA ARG A 251 -17.90 -11.52 1.14
C ARG A 251 -17.50 -10.87 2.47
N PHE A 252 -16.23 -10.93 2.82
CA PHE A 252 -15.73 -10.33 4.07
C PHE A 252 -15.68 -8.79 4.01
N TRP A 253 -15.68 -8.21 2.79
CA TRP A 253 -15.70 -6.77 2.53
C TRP A 253 -17.04 -6.25 1.97
N PRO A 254 -18.23 -6.68 2.46
CA PRO A 254 -19.50 -6.27 1.88
C PRO A 254 -19.87 -4.81 2.15
N GLY A 255 -19.12 -4.11 2.98
CA GLY A 255 -19.44 -2.75 3.41
C GLY A 255 -18.69 -1.64 2.68
N LEU A 256 -17.72 -1.97 1.83
CA LEU A 256 -16.93 -0.96 1.12
C LEU A 256 -17.37 -0.69 -0.31
N VAL A 257 -18.20 -1.57 -0.88
CA VAL A 257 -18.75 -1.42 -2.24
C VAL A 257 -19.96 -0.47 -2.29
N LEU A 258 -20.51 -0.06 -1.14
CA LEU A 258 -21.75 0.71 -1.10
C LEU A 258 -21.60 2.23 -1.25
N TRP A 259 -20.43 2.74 -1.62
CA TRP A 259 -20.28 4.17 -1.91
C TRP A 259 -19.63 4.45 -3.27
N THR A 260 -20.08 3.74 -4.31
CA THR A 260 -20.03 4.26 -5.69
C THR A 260 -21.30 5.05 -6.00
N GLY A 261 -21.77 5.83 -5.07
CA GLY A 261 -22.71 6.91 -5.34
C GLY A 261 -21.89 8.11 -5.75
N CYS A 262 -21.86 8.42 -7.04
CA CYS A 262 -21.44 9.72 -7.54
C CYS A 262 -22.15 10.83 -6.77
N PHE A 263 -21.46 11.37 -5.77
CA PHE A 263 -21.63 12.76 -5.37
C PHE A 263 -20.36 13.46 -5.84
N GLU A 264 -20.49 14.29 -6.85
CA GLU A 264 -19.44 15.20 -7.29
C GLU A 264 -18.91 15.94 -6.06
N GLY A 265 -17.66 15.66 -5.68
CA GLY A 265 -16.94 16.37 -4.62
C GLY A 265 -16.78 15.68 -3.27
N CYS A 266 -17.13 14.40 -3.10
CA CYS A 266 -16.95 13.71 -1.81
C CYS A 266 -15.71 12.82 -1.80
N TRP A 267 -14.76 13.18 -0.97
CA TRP A 267 -13.46 12.53 -0.75
C TRP A 267 -13.61 11.35 0.21
N LEU A 268 -13.11 10.18 -0.16
CA LEU A 268 -13.25 8.97 0.66
C LEU A 268 -12.06 8.79 1.59
N LEU A 269 -12.31 8.90 2.90
CA LEU A 269 -11.40 8.47 3.94
C LEU A 269 -11.80 7.06 4.39
N LEU A 270 -10.92 6.10 4.21
CA LEU A 270 -11.09 4.74 4.73
C LEU A 270 -10.09 4.49 5.85
N VAL A 271 -10.60 4.31 7.05
CA VAL A 271 -9.80 3.85 8.19
C VAL A 271 -10.15 2.40 8.49
N VAL A 272 -9.16 1.53 8.43
CA VAL A 272 -9.33 0.10 8.73
C VAL A 272 -8.52 -0.26 9.95
N LEU A 273 -9.20 -0.73 11.00
CA LEU A 273 -8.57 -1.48 12.09
C LEU A 273 -8.39 -2.92 11.61
N CYS A 274 -7.15 -3.33 11.41
CA CYS A 274 -6.84 -4.73 11.17
C CYS A 274 -6.23 -5.34 12.43
N PRO A 275 -7.00 -6.12 13.20
CA PRO A 275 -6.41 -7.01 14.18
C PRO A 275 -5.76 -8.16 13.38
N LEU A 276 -4.46 -8.09 13.21
CA LEU A 276 -3.66 -9.22 12.70
C LEU A 276 -3.52 -10.26 13.82
N ALA A 277 -4.66 -10.82 14.24
CA ALA A 277 -4.71 -11.93 15.18
C ALA A 277 -4.94 -13.21 14.39
N ARG A 278 -4.00 -14.14 14.53
CA ARG A 278 -4.02 -15.53 14.06
C ARG A 278 -3.69 -15.76 12.58
N VAL A 279 -2.43 -15.72 12.26
CA VAL A 279 -1.90 -16.77 11.39
C VAL A 279 -1.68 -17.98 12.30
N LEU A 280 -2.57 -18.93 12.22
CA LEU A 280 -2.39 -20.26 12.79
C LEU A 280 -1.14 -20.86 12.15
N VAL A 281 -0.11 -21.04 12.99
CA VAL A 281 0.91 -22.05 12.76
C VAL A 281 0.20 -23.40 12.87
N GLY A 282 0.16 -24.12 11.80
CA GLY A 282 -0.27 -25.48 11.63
C GLY A 282 0.38 -26.04 10.43
#